data_166a93ef3bfa92be3db73462c285389f
#
_entry.id   166a93ef3bfa92be3db73462c285389f
#
_cell.length_a   1.000
_cell.length_b   1.000
_cell.length_c   1.000
_cell.angle_alpha   90.00
_cell.angle_beta   90.00
_cell.angle_gamma   90.00
#
_symmetry.space_group_name_H-M   'P 1'
#
loop_
_entity.id
_entity.type
_entity.pdbx_description
1 polymer ?
#
loop_
_entity_poly.entity_id
_entity_poly.type
_entity_poly.pdbx_seq_one_letter_code
_entity_poly.pdbx_strand_id
1 'polypeptide(L)'
;CTLCMHIGNAIGRDNAKISFDYYDNMGFRKDFDVLGKDEDSKMKFYSNVVANLGLSEQQKQALIAVHDISKAQFRRLFEARARINDGMKELCAKGKENTKDGAKGLIRWLTGSSESSRVLILELRSNLVDERALAMDISMDVVHKILEPKQAARYLTEMYPMHHHSGLVLCNAIYRLCK
;
A
#
# COMPACT_ATOMS: atom_id res chain seq x y z
N CYS A 1 -24.72 -0.29 -0.32
CA CYS A 1 -24.24 0.71 0.67
C CYS A 1 -23.05 0.25 1.47
N THR A 2 -23.00 -0.99 1.94
CA THR A 2 -21.88 -1.54 2.71
C THR A 2 -20.58 -1.53 1.91
N LEU A 3 -20.63 -1.86 0.63
CA LEU A 3 -19.47 -1.85 -0.27
C LEU A 3 -18.92 -0.43 -0.48
N CYS A 4 -19.79 0.56 -0.68
CA CYS A 4 -19.38 1.95 -0.80
C CYS A 4 -18.88 2.54 0.52
N MET A 5 -19.42 2.10 1.66
CA MET A 5 -18.91 2.44 2.99
C MET A 5 -17.58 1.75 3.27
N HIS A 6 -17.39 0.51 2.84
CA HIS A 6 -16.11 -0.18 2.96
C HIS A 6 -15.07 0.40 2.01
N ILE A 7 -15.42 0.72 0.79
CA ILE A 7 -14.57 1.46 -0.14
C ILE A 7 -14.29 2.85 0.42
N GLY A 8 -15.30 3.59 0.87
CA GLY A 8 -15.16 4.90 1.50
C GLY A 8 -14.35 4.88 2.79
N ASN A 9 -14.50 3.88 3.65
CA ASN A 9 -13.72 3.71 4.88
C ASN A 9 -12.32 3.14 4.62
N ALA A 10 -12.15 2.30 3.60
CA ALA A 10 -10.84 1.81 3.15
C ALA A 10 -10.05 2.89 2.41
N ILE A 11 -10.77 3.79 1.76
CA ILE A 11 -10.22 4.96 1.05
C ILE A 11 -10.16 6.21 1.96
N GLY A 12 -10.76 6.14 3.10
CA GLY A 12 -10.62 6.79 4.30
C GLY A 12 -10.71 8.22 4.65
N ARG A 13 -10.64 8.57 5.89
CA ARG A 13 -10.91 9.91 6.43
C ARG A 13 -9.76 10.91 6.35
N ASP A 14 -8.50 10.47 6.17
CA ASP A 14 -7.32 11.34 6.09
C ASP A 14 -6.29 10.74 5.11
N ASN A 15 -6.70 10.56 3.85
CA ASN A 15 -6.05 9.66 2.91
C ASN A 15 -4.60 9.97 2.55
N ALA A 16 -4.20 11.23 2.47
CA ALA A 16 -2.80 11.53 2.19
C ALA A 16 -1.92 11.12 3.37
N LYS A 17 -2.31 11.46 4.60
CA LYS A 17 -1.56 11.12 5.82
C LYS A 17 -1.58 9.62 6.08
N ILE A 18 -2.75 8.96 5.97
CA ILE A 18 -2.89 7.51 6.09
C ILE A 18 -2.09 6.79 4.99
N SER A 19 -2.02 7.33 3.77
CA SER A 19 -1.26 6.74 2.69
C SER A 19 0.24 6.84 2.91
N PHE A 20 0.73 7.92 3.50
CA PHE A 20 2.13 8.05 3.91
C PHE A 20 2.44 7.17 5.13
N ASP A 21 1.59 7.19 6.14
CA ASP A 21 1.67 6.29 7.29
C ASP A 21 1.55 4.82 6.83
N TYR A 22 0.75 4.55 5.80
CA TYR A 22 0.62 3.23 5.20
C TYR A 22 1.90 2.79 4.49
N TYR A 23 2.56 3.66 3.71
CA TYR A 23 3.83 3.33 3.08
C TYR A 23 4.93 3.16 4.12
N ASP A 24 5.06 4.08 5.05
CA ASP A 24 6.03 4.00 6.14
C ASP A 24 5.77 2.79 7.06
N ASN A 25 4.52 2.29 7.10
CA ASN A 25 4.08 1.13 7.86
C ASN A 25 3.71 -0.08 6.98
N MET A 26 4.09 -0.11 5.70
CA MET A 26 3.67 -1.15 4.75
C MET A 26 4.14 -2.56 5.11
N GLY A 27 5.13 -2.69 5.99
CA GLY A 27 5.52 -3.93 6.63
C GLY A 27 4.83 -4.21 7.97
N PHE A 28 4.01 -3.27 8.45
CA PHE A 28 3.49 -3.27 9.82
C PHE A 28 1.95 -3.29 9.88
N ARG A 29 1.31 -3.84 8.86
CA ARG A 29 -0.14 -3.97 8.82
C ARG A 29 -0.67 -4.90 9.90
N LYS A 30 -1.97 -4.80 10.21
CA LYS A 30 -2.68 -5.57 11.25
C LYS A 30 -2.57 -7.11 11.12
N ASP A 31 -2.19 -7.61 9.95
CA ASP A 31 -1.91 -9.03 9.71
C ASP A 31 -0.65 -9.52 10.46
N PHE A 32 0.06 -8.61 11.09
CA PHE A 32 1.20 -8.82 11.97
C PHE A 32 0.84 -8.99 13.46
N ASP A 33 -0.39 -9.27 13.79
CA ASP A 33 -0.78 -9.60 15.18
C ASP A 33 0.00 -10.79 15.79
N VAL A 34 0.68 -11.55 14.92
CA VAL A 34 1.57 -12.66 15.32
C VAL A 34 2.86 -12.15 16.01
N LEU A 35 3.32 -10.92 15.72
CA LEU A 35 4.57 -10.35 16.23
C LEU A 35 4.39 -9.41 17.44
N GLY A 36 3.14 -9.26 17.92
CA GLY A 36 2.82 -8.26 18.95
C GLY A 36 2.48 -6.89 18.38
N LYS A 37 1.80 -6.07 19.22
CA LYS A 37 1.28 -4.76 18.80
C LYS A 37 2.31 -3.63 18.91
N ASP A 38 3.44 -3.89 19.55
CA ASP A 38 4.41 -2.84 19.82
C ASP A 38 5.44 -2.71 18.70
N GLU A 39 5.82 -1.49 18.41
CA GLU A 39 6.74 -1.11 17.33
C GLU A 39 8.16 -1.67 17.61
N ASP A 40 8.56 -1.76 18.89
CA ASP A 40 9.88 -2.21 19.28
C ASP A 40 10.08 -3.71 19.00
N SER A 41 9.06 -4.53 19.26
CA SER A 41 9.07 -5.96 18.93
C SER A 41 9.18 -6.20 17.44
N LYS A 42 8.49 -5.40 16.63
CA LYS A 42 8.56 -5.47 15.17
C LYS A 42 9.94 -5.07 14.66
N MET A 43 10.48 -3.96 15.16
CA MET A 43 11.83 -3.50 14.78
C MET A 43 12.89 -4.52 15.18
N LYS A 44 12.78 -5.13 16.34
CA LYS A 44 13.69 -6.20 16.79
C LYS A 44 13.61 -7.43 15.86
N PHE A 45 12.42 -7.83 15.44
CA PHE A 45 12.25 -8.91 14.48
C PHE A 45 12.96 -8.59 13.16
N TYR A 46 12.70 -7.42 12.57
CA TYR A 46 13.34 -7.03 11.31
C TYR A 46 14.84 -6.86 11.44
N SER A 47 15.33 -6.34 12.56
CA SER A 47 16.76 -6.26 12.84
C SER A 47 17.42 -7.65 12.81
N ASN A 48 16.77 -8.65 13.40
CA ASN A 48 17.25 -10.03 13.38
C ASN A 48 17.23 -10.60 11.95
N VAL A 49 16.14 -10.40 11.19
CA VAL A 49 16.05 -10.86 9.79
C VAL A 49 17.18 -10.23 8.97
N VAL A 50 17.38 -8.93 9.07
CA VAL A 50 18.44 -8.21 8.35
C VAL A 50 19.84 -8.71 8.75
N ALA A 51 20.09 -8.93 10.04
CA ALA A 51 21.35 -9.47 10.53
C ALA A 51 21.62 -10.88 9.97
N ASN A 52 20.59 -11.74 9.95
CA ASN A 52 20.70 -13.10 9.43
C ASN A 52 20.96 -13.16 7.92
N LEU A 53 20.57 -12.13 7.16
CA LEU A 53 20.80 -12.08 5.72
C LEU A 53 22.27 -11.84 5.37
N GLY A 54 23.07 -11.23 6.27
CA GLY A 54 24.46 -10.93 6.00
C GLY A 54 24.67 -10.03 4.77
N LEU A 55 23.85 -8.98 4.65
CA LEU A 55 23.87 -8.07 3.51
C LEU A 55 25.18 -7.28 3.43
N SER A 56 25.77 -7.18 2.25
CA SER A 56 26.90 -6.29 2.00
C SER A 56 26.46 -4.82 2.05
N GLU A 57 27.41 -3.91 2.27
CA GLU A 57 27.11 -2.47 2.27
C GLU A 57 26.57 -2.00 0.90
N GLN A 58 27.03 -2.61 -0.17
CA GLN A 58 26.51 -2.36 -1.52
C GLN A 58 25.03 -2.75 -1.64
N GLN A 59 24.64 -3.91 -1.11
CA GLN A 59 23.25 -4.37 -1.10
C GLN A 59 22.37 -3.46 -0.23
N LYS A 60 22.86 -3.04 0.94
CA LYS A 60 22.12 -2.11 1.81
C LYS A 60 21.87 -0.77 1.10
N GLN A 61 22.89 -0.19 0.45
CA GLN A 61 22.74 1.04 -0.31
C GLN A 61 21.76 0.88 -1.48
N ALA A 62 21.81 -0.24 -2.20
CA ALA A 62 20.86 -0.54 -3.26
C ALA A 62 19.41 -0.64 -2.73
N LEU A 63 19.18 -1.28 -1.57
CA LEU A 63 17.88 -1.37 -0.93
C LEU A 63 17.36 0.01 -0.47
N ILE A 64 18.23 0.87 0.05
CA ILE A 64 17.88 2.26 0.41
C ILE A 64 17.49 3.05 -0.85
N ALA A 65 18.23 2.91 -1.94
CA ALA A 65 17.91 3.57 -3.19
C ALA A 65 16.54 3.12 -3.75
N VAL A 66 16.27 1.81 -3.72
CA VAL A 66 14.95 1.26 -4.09
C VAL A 66 13.86 1.82 -3.18
N HIS A 67 14.10 1.92 -1.87
CA HIS A 67 13.15 2.53 -0.92
C HIS A 67 12.81 3.97 -1.33
N ASP A 68 13.81 4.81 -1.57
CA ASP A 68 13.59 6.23 -1.87
C ASP A 68 12.87 6.43 -3.21
N ILE A 69 13.20 5.64 -4.23
CA ILE A 69 12.53 5.65 -5.54
C ILE A 69 11.07 5.18 -5.40
N SER A 70 10.86 4.05 -4.73
CA SER A 70 9.52 3.48 -4.57
C SER A 70 8.62 4.38 -3.74
N LYS A 71 9.15 5.02 -2.70
CA LYS A 71 8.42 6.01 -1.89
C LYS A 71 7.87 7.16 -2.75
N ALA A 72 8.67 7.68 -3.69
CA ALA A 72 8.23 8.72 -4.61
C ALA A 72 7.14 8.23 -5.57
N GLN A 73 7.24 6.99 -6.07
CA GLN A 73 6.24 6.39 -6.96
C GLN A 73 4.92 6.12 -6.23
N PHE A 74 4.95 5.53 -5.03
CA PHE A 74 3.75 5.33 -4.22
C PHE A 74 3.08 6.64 -3.84
N ARG A 75 3.86 7.69 -3.53
CA ARG A 75 3.31 9.03 -3.27
C ARG A 75 2.44 9.51 -4.42
N ARG A 76 2.92 9.40 -5.66
CA ARG A 76 2.15 9.80 -6.86
C ARG A 76 0.85 9.00 -6.99
N LEU A 77 0.90 7.69 -6.76
CA LEU A 77 -0.29 6.83 -6.79
C LEU A 77 -1.32 7.22 -5.73
N PHE A 78 -0.86 7.53 -4.52
CA PHE A 78 -1.75 7.93 -3.42
C PHE A 78 -2.33 9.33 -3.63
N GLU A 79 -1.57 10.28 -4.16
CA GLU A 79 -2.07 11.60 -4.53
C GLU A 79 -3.13 11.50 -5.66
N ALA A 80 -2.92 10.64 -6.65
CA ALA A 80 -3.92 10.36 -7.68
C ALA A 80 -5.18 9.75 -7.07
N ARG A 81 -5.04 8.80 -6.15
CA ARG A 81 -6.16 8.16 -5.44
C ARG A 81 -6.94 9.16 -4.58
N ALA A 82 -6.26 10.09 -3.92
CA ALA A 82 -6.92 11.14 -3.15
C ALA A 82 -7.81 12.00 -4.05
N ARG A 83 -7.33 12.41 -5.23
CA ARG A 83 -8.13 13.18 -6.22
C ARG A 83 -9.35 12.40 -6.69
N ILE A 84 -9.18 11.11 -7.03
CA ILE A 84 -10.29 10.22 -7.44
C ILE A 84 -11.35 10.14 -6.32
N ASN A 85 -10.89 9.97 -5.07
CA ASN A 85 -11.77 9.88 -3.91
C ASN A 85 -12.55 11.18 -3.67
N ASP A 86 -11.91 12.34 -3.82
CA ASP A 86 -12.59 13.62 -3.67
C ASP A 86 -13.62 13.83 -4.78
N GLY A 87 -13.32 13.47 -6.02
CA GLY A 87 -14.29 13.44 -7.11
C GLY A 87 -15.49 12.52 -6.81
N MET A 88 -15.24 11.33 -6.23
CA MET A 88 -16.32 10.43 -5.80
C MET A 88 -17.20 11.04 -4.69
N LYS A 89 -16.58 11.73 -3.70
CA LYS A 89 -17.33 12.42 -2.63
C LYS A 89 -18.23 13.52 -3.18
N GLU A 90 -17.70 14.35 -4.10
CA GLU A 90 -18.47 15.40 -4.76
C GLU A 90 -19.66 14.84 -5.55
N LEU A 91 -19.42 13.77 -6.30
CA LEU A 91 -20.50 13.11 -7.02
C LEU A 91 -21.55 12.54 -6.06
N CYS A 92 -21.15 11.93 -4.95
CA CYS A 92 -22.07 11.44 -3.92
C CYS A 92 -22.87 12.57 -3.26
N ALA A 93 -22.28 13.73 -3.02
CA ALA A 93 -22.95 14.89 -2.48
C ALA A 93 -24.03 15.41 -3.42
N LYS A 94 -23.68 15.59 -4.71
CA LYS A 94 -24.64 15.98 -5.76
C LYS A 94 -25.79 14.95 -5.94
N GLY A 95 -25.49 13.67 -5.79
CA GLY A 95 -26.49 12.60 -5.86
C GLY A 95 -27.50 12.65 -4.70
N LYS A 96 -27.07 13.03 -3.50
CA LYS A 96 -27.95 13.17 -2.33
C LYS A 96 -28.94 14.32 -2.47
N GLU A 97 -28.53 15.44 -3.04
CA GLU A 97 -29.41 16.58 -3.28
C GLU A 97 -30.54 16.28 -4.26
N ASN A 98 -30.30 15.37 -5.22
CA ASN A 98 -31.23 15.03 -6.27
C ASN A 98 -32.15 13.82 -5.95
N THR A 99 -31.97 13.16 -4.81
CA THR A 99 -32.73 11.93 -4.49
C THR A 99 -33.52 12.08 -3.19
N LYS A 100 -34.85 12.15 -3.33
CA LYS A 100 -35.81 12.07 -2.21
C LYS A 100 -35.84 10.67 -1.55
N ASP A 101 -35.27 9.65 -2.18
CA ASP A 101 -35.37 8.24 -1.79
C ASP A 101 -34.18 7.66 -1.00
N GLY A 102 -33.33 8.49 -0.39
CA GLY A 102 -32.26 8.05 0.50
C GLY A 102 -31.29 7.03 -0.14
N ALA A 103 -31.04 5.90 0.54
CA ALA A 103 -30.03 4.91 0.13
C ALA A 103 -30.32 4.24 -1.22
N LYS A 104 -31.60 4.03 -1.58
CA LYS A 104 -32.01 3.44 -2.87
C LYS A 104 -31.70 4.40 -4.03
N GLY A 105 -31.93 5.68 -3.83
CA GLY A 105 -31.58 6.70 -4.80
C GLY A 105 -30.07 6.78 -5.05
N LEU A 106 -29.26 6.68 -3.99
CA LEU A 106 -27.80 6.68 -4.10
C LEU A 106 -27.27 5.44 -4.85
N ILE A 107 -27.82 4.25 -4.57
CA ILE A 107 -27.46 3.02 -5.28
C ILE A 107 -27.83 3.13 -6.75
N ARG A 108 -29.05 3.59 -7.06
CA ARG A 108 -29.53 3.78 -8.43
C ARG A 108 -28.68 4.81 -9.18
N TRP A 109 -28.22 5.84 -8.50
CA TRP A 109 -27.33 6.85 -9.07
C TRP A 109 -25.93 6.30 -9.32
N LEU A 110 -25.36 5.52 -8.38
CA LEU A 110 -24.04 4.86 -8.54
C LEU A 110 -24.07 3.75 -9.60
N THR A 111 -25.20 3.04 -9.74
CA THR A 111 -25.37 1.96 -10.72
C THR A 111 -26.05 2.42 -12.01
N GLY A 112 -26.77 3.54 -11.96
CA GLY A 112 -27.61 4.08 -13.02
C GLY A 112 -26.92 5.12 -13.91
N SER A 113 -25.57 5.17 -13.91
CA SER A 113 -24.86 5.75 -15.03
C SER A 113 -24.77 7.27 -15.16
N SER A 114 -24.14 7.93 -14.20
CA SER A 114 -23.39 9.10 -14.62
C SER A 114 -22.10 8.62 -15.29
N GLU A 115 -21.79 9.02 -16.49
CA GLU A 115 -20.52 8.74 -17.18
C GLU A 115 -19.33 9.11 -16.28
N SER A 116 -19.46 10.20 -15.54
CA SER A 116 -18.47 10.64 -14.54
C SER A 116 -18.19 9.60 -13.44
N SER A 117 -19.22 8.88 -12.97
CA SER A 117 -19.03 7.81 -11.95
C SER A 117 -18.25 6.64 -12.53
N ARG A 118 -18.58 6.26 -13.77
CA ARG A 118 -17.87 5.15 -14.47
C ARG A 118 -16.42 5.48 -14.69
N VAL A 119 -16.10 6.70 -15.11
CA VAL A 119 -14.73 7.16 -15.30
C VAL A 119 -13.95 7.07 -14.00
N LEU A 120 -14.45 7.62 -12.90
CA LEU A 120 -13.76 7.57 -11.61
C LEU A 120 -13.56 6.13 -11.08
N ILE A 121 -14.54 5.23 -11.32
CA ILE A 121 -14.39 3.81 -10.97
C ILE A 121 -13.28 3.15 -11.79
N LEU A 122 -13.20 3.44 -13.08
CA LEU A 122 -12.16 2.91 -13.95
C LEU A 122 -10.77 3.47 -13.58
N GLU A 123 -10.68 4.75 -13.26
CA GLU A 123 -9.45 5.39 -12.78
C GLU A 123 -8.99 4.78 -11.45
N LEU A 124 -9.91 4.55 -10.49
CA LEU A 124 -9.59 3.89 -9.24
C LEU A 124 -9.08 2.46 -9.48
N ARG A 125 -9.75 1.72 -10.36
CA ARG A 125 -9.32 0.37 -10.72
C ARG A 125 -7.91 0.37 -11.32
N SER A 126 -7.63 1.26 -12.26
CA SER A 126 -6.28 1.40 -12.84
C SER A 126 -5.25 1.72 -11.77
N ASN A 127 -5.52 2.70 -10.92
CA ASN A 127 -4.63 3.09 -9.83
C ASN A 127 -4.31 1.94 -8.86
N LEU A 128 -5.30 1.08 -8.55
CA LEU A 128 -5.09 -0.11 -7.70
C LEU A 128 -4.26 -1.19 -8.41
N VAL A 129 -4.44 -1.35 -9.72
CA VAL A 129 -3.63 -2.26 -10.54
C VAL A 129 -2.17 -1.76 -10.60
N ASP A 130 -1.97 -0.46 -10.81
CA ASP A 130 -0.64 0.16 -10.87
C ASP A 130 0.09 0.04 -9.52
N GLU A 131 -0.62 0.23 -8.39
CA GLU A 131 -0.06 0.00 -7.04
C GLU A 131 0.42 -1.44 -6.87
N ARG A 132 -0.41 -2.40 -7.28
CA ARG A 132 -0.05 -3.82 -7.18
C ARG A 132 1.13 -4.18 -8.09
N ALA A 133 1.15 -3.69 -9.32
CA ALA A 133 2.23 -3.89 -10.25
C ALA A 133 3.55 -3.33 -9.68
N LEU A 134 3.53 -2.09 -9.21
CA LEU A 134 4.69 -1.45 -8.58
C LEU A 134 5.22 -2.25 -7.38
N ALA A 135 4.34 -2.73 -6.51
CA ALA A 135 4.75 -3.54 -5.36
C ALA A 135 5.38 -4.87 -5.77
N MET A 136 4.85 -5.51 -6.83
CA MET A 136 5.41 -6.73 -7.40
C MET A 136 6.78 -6.48 -8.04
N ASP A 137 6.91 -5.44 -8.85
CA ASP A 137 8.16 -5.09 -9.53
C ASP A 137 9.28 -4.83 -8.52
N ILE A 138 9.00 -4.08 -7.46
CA ILE A 138 9.96 -3.83 -6.38
C ILE A 138 10.35 -5.15 -5.69
N SER A 139 9.39 -6.02 -5.41
CA SER A 139 9.67 -7.30 -4.77
C SER A 139 10.54 -8.19 -5.66
N MET A 140 10.27 -8.21 -6.96
CA MET A 140 11.07 -8.95 -7.93
C MET A 140 12.49 -8.38 -8.05
N ASP A 141 12.62 -7.05 -8.09
CA ASP A 141 13.93 -6.39 -8.15
C ASP A 141 14.78 -6.69 -6.91
N VAL A 142 14.19 -6.64 -5.73
CA VAL A 142 14.87 -6.97 -4.48
C VAL A 142 15.34 -8.43 -4.48
N VAL A 143 14.46 -9.37 -4.80
CA VAL A 143 14.73 -10.80 -4.70
C VAL A 143 15.68 -11.29 -5.80
N HIS A 144 15.56 -10.76 -7.02
CA HIS A 144 16.32 -11.28 -8.17
C HIS A 144 17.53 -10.45 -8.58
N LYS A 145 17.57 -9.15 -8.22
CA LYS A 145 18.67 -8.27 -8.65
C LYS A 145 19.60 -7.85 -7.51
N ILE A 146 19.08 -7.78 -6.27
CA ILE A 146 19.84 -7.26 -5.13
C ILE A 146 20.32 -8.39 -4.22
N LEU A 147 19.43 -9.33 -3.88
CA LEU A 147 19.77 -10.44 -3.00
C LEU A 147 20.45 -11.56 -3.78
N GLU A 148 21.42 -12.20 -3.16
CA GLU A 148 21.92 -13.49 -3.64
C GLU A 148 20.86 -14.59 -3.47
N PRO A 149 20.85 -15.64 -4.30
CA PRO A 149 19.83 -16.70 -4.22
C PRO A 149 19.68 -17.31 -2.81
N LYS A 150 20.77 -17.47 -2.09
CA LYS A 150 20.77 -17.97 -0.70
C LYS A 150 20.14 -16.98 0.28
N GLN A 151 20.42 -15.70 0.10
CA GLN A 151 19.82 -14.62 0.91
C GLN A 151 18.33 -14.50 0.62
N ALA A 152 17.94 -14.54 -0.66
CA ALA A 152 16.55 -14.52 -1.09
C ALA A 152 15.75 -15.68 -0.50
N ALA A 153 16.27 -16.90 -0.58
CA ALA A 153 15.63 -18.09 0.01
C ALA A 153 15.46 -17.94 1.54
N ARG A 154 16.51 -17.49 2.24
CA ARG A 154 16.48 -17.24 3.68
C ARG A 154 15.45 -16.16 4.02
N TYR A 155 15.44 -15.04 3.31
CA TYR A 155 14.50 -13.95 3.51
C TYR A 155 13.05 -14.41 3.39
N LEU A 156 12.73 -15.12 2.30
CA LEU A 156 11.39 -15.65 2.05
C LEU A 156 10.96 -16.65 3.14
N THR A 157 11.87 -17.46 3.64
CA THR A 157 11.59 -18.43 4.69
C THR A 157 11.34 -17.73 6.04
N GLU A 158 12.17 -16.77 6.41
CA GLU A 158 12.03 -16.04 7.68
C GLU A 158 10.79 -15.13 7.67
N MET A 159 10.41 -14.62 6.49
CA MET A 159 9.20 -13.79 6.33
C MET A 159 7.91 -14.59 6.16
N TYR A 160 7.95 -15.91 6.06
CA TYR A 160 6.74 -16.73 6.04
C TYR A 160 6.01 -16.68 7.39
N PRO A 161 4.67 -16.52 7.46
CA PRO A 161 3.66 -16.48 6.37
C PRO A 161 3.34 -15.07 5.81
N MET A 162 4.17 -14.09 6.01
CA MET A 162 3.93 -12.69 5.69
C MET A 162 4.27 -12.40 4.22
N HIS A 163 3.37 -12.78 3.31
CA HIS A 163 3.68 -12.87 1.88
C HIS A 163 3.54 -11.57 1.08
N HIS A 164 2.80 -10.59 1.57
CA HIS A 164 2.47 -9.44 0.73
C HIS A 164 3.52 -8.34 0.85
N HIS A 165 4.12 -7.97 -0.27
CA HIS A 165 5.08 -6.87 -0.38
C HIS A 165 6.42 -7.10 0.32
N SER A 166 6.90 -8.32 0.32
CA SER A 166 8.14 -8.72 0.99
C SER A 166 9.36 -7.83 0.64
N GLY A 167 9.54 -7.46 -0.62
CA GLY A 167 10.63 -6.59 -1.06
C GLY A 167 10.56 -5.19 -0.46
N LEU A 168 9.39 -4.59 -0.40
CA LEU A 168 9.17 -3.28 0.22
C LEU A 168 9.44 -3.29 1.71
N VAL A 169 9.05 -4.37 2.39
CA VAL A 169 9.29 -4.53 3.82
C VAL A 169 10.78 -4.55 4.13
N LEU A 170 11.57 -5.29 3.34
CA LEU A 170 13.02 -5.32 3.50
C LEU A 170 13.64 -3.95 3.24
N CYS A 171 13.24 -3.26 2.18
CA CYS A 171 13.72 -1.91 1.88
C CYS A 171 13.43 -0.94 3.03
N ASN A 172 12.21 -0.97 3.59
CA ASN A 172 11.82 -0.12 4.70
C ASN A 172 12.58 -0.48 5.99
N ALA A 173 12.75 -1.76 6.28
CA ALA A 173 13.53 -2.20 7.44
C ALA A 173 14.99 -1.73 7.37
N ILE A 174 15.65 -1.90 6.23
CA ILE A 174 17.03 -1.43 6.02
C ILE A 174 17.10 0.09 6.13
N TYR A 175 16.16 0.82 5.52
CA TYR A 175 16.12 2.28 5.62
C TYR A 175 16.05 2.76 7.07
N ARG A 176 15.20 2.14 7.90
CA ARG A 176 15.05 2.50 9.33
C ARG A 176 16.25 2.11 10.19
N LEU A 177 16.94 1.03 9.84
CA LEU A 177 18.10 0.55 10.59
C LEU A 177 19.40 1.30 10.24
N CYS A 178 19.49 1.89 9.03
CA CYS A 178 20.69 2.54 8.53
C CYS A 178 20.62 4.08 8.54
N LYS A 179 19.45 4.64 8.80
CA LYS A 179 19.23 6.09 8.99
C LYS A 179 18.74 6.43 10.38
#